data_9d52ca1fbe3139eb2f20536312ade9a8
#
_entry.id   9d52ca1fbe3139eb2f20536312ade9a8
#
_cell.length_a   1.000
_cell.length_b   1.000
_cell.length_c   1.000
_cell.angle_alpha   90.00
_cell.angle_beta   90.00
_cell.angle_gamma   90.00
#
_symmetry.space_group_name_H-M   'P 1'
#
loop_
_entity.id
_entity.type
_entity.pdbx_description
1 polymer ?
#
loop_
_entity_poly.entity_id
_entity_poly.type
_entity_poly.pdbx_seq_one_letter_code
_entity_poly.pdbx_strand_id
1 'polypeptide(L)'
;MTRICCLAFMVILVSRPALAQMMGPVAPALTTEQIKASESLAPKFDQSAARETMRLETFADRPLGAIIQRSFNVFTNYLVMAAEMMPESSYGFRPTPELRTFGQQINHATGAHYSFCSQAGLPPGIQKQTAPTLTAVTTKPAIVAALKESIAYCDRVLAAASEAWLMEIAPGLGGSSSGLIRGMRAHAFIYNAVHSAEDYGTITTYMRMQGVVPPSTALHPPKK
;
A
#
# COMPACT_ATOMS: atom_id res chain seq x y z
N MET A 1 56.11 11.55 33.93
CA MET A 1 55.05 12.55 34.21
C MET A 1 53.90 12.25 33.27
N THR A 2 52.95 11.42 33.68
CA THR A 2 51.84 10.91 32.87
C THR A 2 50.60 11.70 33.24
N ARG A 3 50.05 12.49 32.31
CA ARG A 3 48.82 13.25 32.54
C ARG A 3 47.62 12.34 32.17
N ILE A 4 46.85 11.97 33.16
CA ILE A 4 45.57 11.27 33.05
C ILE A 4 44.52 12.31 32.71
N CYS A 5 43.94 12.20 31.50
CA CYS A 5 42.83 13.04 31.04
C CYS A 5 41.51 12.39 31.46
N CYS A 6 40.87 12.94 32.51
CA CYS A 6 39.53 12.54 32.93
C CYS A 6 38.48 13.07 31.94
N LEU A 7 37.96 12.19 31.11
CA LEU A 7 36.73 12.46 30.33
C LEU A 7 35.52 12.35 31.26
N ALA A 8 34.94 13.49 31.60
CA ALA A 8 33.66 13.54 32.31
C ALA A 8 32.54 13.16 31.33
N PHE A 9 31.94 12.00 31.53
CA PHE A 9 30.71 11.62 30.86
C PHE A 9 29.56 12.45 31.45
N MET A 10 29.07 13.42 30.68
CA MET A 10 27.87 14.19 31.01
C MET A 10 26.65 13.33 30.70
N VAL A 11 26.11 12.64 31.69
CA VAL A 11 24.82 11.96 31.59
C VAL A 11 23.72 13.00 31.56
N ILE A 12 23.16 13.26 30.38
CA ILE A 12 21.97 14.11 30.26
C ILE A 12 20.78 13.29 30.77
N LEU A 13 20.37 13.54 31.99
CA LEU A 13 19.12 13.03 32.57
C LEU A 13 17.95 13.78 31.88
N VAL A 14 17.42 13.21 30.83
CA VAL A 14 16.16 13.68 30.23
C VAL A 14 15.04 13.39 31.24
N SER A 15 14.48 14.44 31.82
CA SER A 15 13.39 14.31 32.79
C SER A 15 12.14 13.67 32.16
N ARG A 16 11.50 12.73 32.86
CA ARG A 16 10.30 12.00 32.44
C ARG A 16 9.18 12.86 31.81
N PRO A 17 8.93 14.13 32.21
CA PRO A 17 7.93 14.98 31.55
C PRO A 17 8.26 15.36 30.11
N ALA A 18 9.55 15.41 29.70
CA ALA A 18 9.92 15.74 28.32
C ALA A 18 9.59 14.61 27.33
N LEU A 19 9.70 13.34 27.77
CA LEU A 19 9.28 12.19 26.93
C LEU A 19 7.77 12.15 26.72
N ALA A 20 6.97 12.49 27.73
CA ALA A 20 5.51 12.53 27.64
C ALA A 20 4.98 13.65 26.75
N GLN A 21 5.74 14.73 26.58
CA GLN A 21 5.40 15.83 25.66
C GLN A 21 5.76 15.53 24.19
N MET A 22 6.70 14.61 23.95
CA MET A 22 7.03 14.17 22.58
C MET A 22 6.06 13.09 22.06
N MET A 23 5.36 12.38 22.95
CA MET A 23 4.25 11.49 22.60
C MET A 23 2.98 12.34 22.64
N GLY A 24 2.52 12.81 21.48
CA GLY A 24 1.21 13.44 21.36
C GLY A 24 0.11 12.55 21.99
N PRO A 25 -1.09 13.09 22.26
CA PRO A 25 -2.15 12.31 22.90
C PRO A 25 -2.38 11.02 22.10
N VAL A 26 -2.22 9.87 22.77
CA VAL A 26 -2.56 8.58 22.20
C VAL A 26 -4.05 8.63 21.84
N ALA A 27 -4.38 8.45 20.56
CA ALA A 27 -5.77 8.41 20.14
C ALA A 27 -6.51 7.38 20.99
N PRO A 28 -7.70 7.70 21.52
CA PRO A 28 -8.47 6.76 22.32
C PRO A 28 -8.74 5.49 21.50
N ALA A 29 -8.71 4.34 22.17
CA ALA A 29 -9.08 3.08 21.53
C ALA A 29 -10.50 3.21 20.93
N LEU A 30 -10.68 2.64 19.72
CA LEU A 30 -11.99 2.66 19.08
C LEU A 30 -13.03 1.99 19.97
N THR A 31 -14.18 2.64 20.13
CA THR A 31 -15.30 2.08 20.87
C THR A 31 -15.91 0.89 20.13
N THR A 32 -16.56 -0.01 20.87
CA THR A 32 -17.28 -1.15 20.24
C THR A 32 -18.32 -0.69 19.23
N GLU A 33 -18.91 0.47 19.42
CA GLU A 33 -19.89 1.06 18.51
C GLU A 33 -19.25 1.55 17.21
N GLN A 34 -18.08 2.19 17.30
CA GLN A 34 -17.29 2.59 16.11
C GLN A 34 -16.81 1.37 15.32
N ILE A 35 -16.42 0.29 16.02
CA ILE A 35 -16.05 -0.97 15.37
C ILE A 35 -17.25 -1.55 14.61
N LYS A 36 -18.43 -1.65 15.25
CA LYS A 36 -19.65 -2.14 14.61
C LYS A 36 -20.10 -1.27 13.44
N ALA A 37 -20.04 0.05 13.58
CA ALA A 37 -20.40 0.97 12.49
C ALA A 37 -19.48 0.79 11.28
N SER A 38 -18.18 0.58 11.48
CA SER A 38 -17.25 0.36 10.37
C SER A 38 -17.38 -1.04 9.76
N GLU A 39 -17.74 -2.05 10.55
CA GLU A 39 -18.09 -3.40 10.02
C GLU A 39 -19.29 -3.35 9.10
N SER A 40 -20.29 -2.48 9.37
CA SER A 40 -21.45 -2.28 8.51
C SER A 40 -21.14 -1.53 7.22
N LEU A 41 -20.08 -0.71 7.23
CA LEU A 41 -19.60 0.03 6.05
C LEU A 41 -18.58 -0.75 5.22
N ALA A 42 -17.99 -1.83 5.77
CA ALA A 42 -17.09 -2.68 5.03
C ALA A 42 -17.86 -3.30 3.85
N PRO A 43 -17.48 -3.00 2.59
CA PRO A 43 -18.09 -3.65 1.46
C PRO A 43 -17.96 -5.16 1.68
N LYS A 44 -19.03 -5.91 1.45
CA LYS A 44 -19.01 -7.37 1.57
C LYS A 44 -17.98 -7.87 0.56
N PHE A 45 -16.79 -8.18 1.04
CA PHE A 45 -15.75 -8.78 0.22
C PHE A 45 -16.27 -10.12 -0.27
N ASP A 46 -16.49 -10.24 -1.57
CA ASP A 46 -16.90 -11.50 -2.16
C ASP A 46 -15.73 -12.48 -2.16
N GLN A 47 -15.64 -13.22 -1.03
CA GLN A 47 -14.65 -14.29 -0.89
C GLN A 47 -14.85 -15.40 -1.92
N SER A 48 -16.04 -15.52 -2.52
CA SER A 48 -16.31 -16.54 -3.53
C SER A 48 -15.63 -16.18 -4.85
N ALA A 49 -15.71 -14.91 -5.29
CA ALA A 49 -15.00 -14.43 -6.47
C ALA A 49 -13.47 -14.54 -6.30
N ALA A 50 -12.96 -14.19 -5.11
CA ALA A 50 -11.53 -14.34 -4.80
C ALA A 50 -11.08 -15.82 -4.77
N ARG A 51 -11.96 -16.74 -4.36
CA ARG A 51 -11.67 -18.18 -4.39
C ARG A 51 -11.79 -18.77 -5.79
N GLU A 52 -12.71 -18.26 -6.61
CA GLU A 52 -12.88 -18.71 -8.00
C GLU A 52 -11.66 -18.33 -8.86
N THR A 53 -11.10 -17.13 -8.68
CA THR A 53 -9.84 -16.74 -9.33
C THR A 53 -8.62 -17.54 -8.84
N MET A 54 -8.78 -18.33 -7.78
CA MET A 54 -7.73 -19.17 -7.19
C MET A 54 -7.89 -20.66 -7.52
N ARG A 55 -8.63 -21.04 -8.55
CA ARG A 55 -8.69 -22.45 -8.96
C ARG A 55 -7.30 -22.95 -9.29
N LEU A 56 -6.99 -24.14 -8.80
CA LEU A 56 -5.68 -24.81 -8.97
C LEU A 56 -5.25 -24.92 -10.44
N GLU A 57 -6.20 -24.98 -11.36
CA GLU A 57 -5.98 -25.00 -12.81
C GLU A 57 -5.24 -23.75 -13.33
N THR A 58 -5.49 -22.59 -12.74
CA THR A 58 -4.78 -21.32 -13.08
C THR A 58 -3.33 -21.33 -12.57
N PHE A 59 -3.05 -22.14 -11.55
CA PHE A 59 -1.69 -22.30 -11.01
C PHE A 59 -0.81 -23.24 -11.84
N ALA A 60 -1.39 -24.22 -12.54
CA ALA A 60 -0.62 -25.20 -13.30
C ALA A 60 0.16 -24.55 -14.46
N ASP A 61 -0.48 -23.64 -15.19
CA ASP A 61 0.08 -23.03 -16.40
C ASP A 61 0.90 -21.76 -16.12
N ARG A 62 0.62 -21.06 -15.01
CA ARG A 62 1.23 -19.78 -14.67
C ARG A 62 1.44 -19.60 -13.16
N PRO A 63 2.24 -20.44 -12.50
CA PRO A 63 2.36 -20.45 -11.05
C PRO A 63 2.95 -19.15 -10.48
N LEU A 64 3.98 -18.61 -11.09
CA LEU A 64 4.59 -17.35 -10.65
C LEU A 64 3.64 -16.16 -10.89
N GLY A 65 3.05 -16.05 -12.07
CA GLY A 65 2.08 -15.02 -12.39
C GLY A 65 0.87 -15.03 -11.45
N ALA A 66 0.35 -16.22 -11.13
CA ALA A 66 -0.77 -16.39 -10.22
C ALA A 66 -0.43 -15.98 -8.77
N ILE A 67 0.75 -16.33 -8.27
CA ILE A 67 1.21 -15.91 -6.92
C ILE A 67 1.37 -14.39 -6.85
N ILE A 68 1.98 -13.79 -7.87
CA ILE A 68 2.15 -12.34 -7.97
C ILE A 68 0.78 -11.66 -7.97
N GLN A 69 -0.12 -12.08 -8.86
CA GLN A 69 -1.47 -11.52 -8.99
C GLN A 69 -2.23 -11.58 -7.67
N ARG A 70 -2.19 -12.73 -7.00
CA ARG A 70 -2.84 -12.90 -5.70
C ARG A 70 -2.26 -11.96 -4.65
N SER A 71 -0.94 -11.85 -4.56
CA SER A 71 -0.27 -10.98 -3.59
C SER A 71 -0.64 -9.51 -3.83
N PHE A 72 -0.67 -9.09 -5.08
CA PHE A 72 -1.07 -7.75 -5.47
C PHE A 72 -2.55 -7.48 -5.11
N ASN A 73 -3.45 -8.39 -5.48
CA ASN A 73 -4.90 -8.23 -5.27
C ASN A 73 -5.29 -8.13 -3.79
N VAL A 74 -4.60 -8.85 -2.90
CA VAL A 74 -4.89 -8.77 -1.46
C VAL A 74 -4.75 -7.34 -0.95
N PHE A 75 -3.62 -6.70 -1.24
CA PHE A 75 -3.34 -5.37 -0.69
C PHE A 75 -4.04 -4.26 -1.46
N THR A 76 -4.19 -4.39 -2.78
CA THR A 76 -4.92 -3.40 -3.57
C THR A 76 -6.41 -3.39 -3.26
N ASN A 77 -7.02 -4.55 -2.98
CA ASN A 77 -8.38 -4.62 -2.47
C ASN A 77 -8.52 -3.90 -1.12
N TYR A 78 -7.58 -4.10 -0.21
CA TYR A 78 -7.58 -3.36 1.05
C TYR A 78 -7.39 -1.85 0.85
N LEU A 79 -6.56 -1.42 -0.10
CA LEU A 79 -6.39 0.00 -0.43
C LEU A 79 -7.69 0.60 -0.98
N VAL A 80 -8.38 -0.08 -1.89
CA VAL A 80 -9.68 0.36 -2.43
C VAL A 80 -10.71 0.48 -1.31
N MET A 81 -10.85 -0.57 -0.50
CA MET A 81 -11.79 -0.56 0.63
C MET A 81 -11.47 0.56 1.62
N ALA A 82 -10.19 0.77 1.96
CA ALA A 82 -9.76 1.85 2.83
C ALA A 82 -10.13 3.23 2.26
N ALA A 83 -9.89 3.43 0.97
CA ALA A 83 -10.25 4.67 0.28
C ALA A 83 -11.78 4.88 0.26
N GLU A 84 -12.57 3.83 0.06
CA GLU A 84 -14.03 3.92 0.07
C GLU A 84 -14.61 4.15 1.48
N MET A 85 -14.03 3.51 2.50
CA MET A 85 -14.50 3.62 3.88
C MET A 85 -14.13 4.94 4.54
N MET A 86 -13.00 5.55 4.19
CA MET A 86 -12.57 6.81 4.80
C MET A 86 -13.54 7.93 4.46
N PRO A 87 -14.07 8.68 5.46
CA PRO A 87 -14.91 9.84 5.20
C PRO A 87 -14.19 10.89 4.34
N GLU A 88 -14.90 11.54 3.44
CA GLU A 88 -14.31 12.54 2.54
C GLU A 88 -13.65 13.70 3.31
N SER A 89 -14.27 14.12 4.44
CA SER A 89 -13.71 15.13 5.33
C SER A 89 -12.34 14.78 5.91
N SER A 90 -12.00 13.49 5.94
CA SER A 90 -10.72 12.98 6.47
C SER A 90 -9.65 12.75 5.39
N TYR A 91 -9.95 13.02 4.12
CA TYR A 91 -8.95 12.88 3.04
C TYR A 91 -7.80 13.89 3.14
N GLY A 92 -8.04 15.03 3.80
CA GLY A 92 -7.01 16.02 4.10
C GLY A 92 -6.19 15.72 5.37
N PHE A 93 -6.55 14.68 6.13
CA PHE A 93 -5.87 14.34 7.38
C PHE A 93 -4.44 13.81 7.09
N ARG A 94 -3.49 14.23 7.93
CA ARG A 94 -2.12 13.70 8.02
C ARG A 94 -1.68 13.71 9.50
N PRO A 95 -0.94 12.68 9.94
CA PRO A 95 -0.48 12.61 11.34
C PRO A 95 0.47 13.75 11.74
N THR A 96 1.38 14.14 10.84
CA THR A 96 2.31 15.27 11.01
C THR A 96 2.43 16.07 9.72
N PRO A 97 2.88 17.34 9.76
CA PRO A 97 3.00 18.19 8.56
C PRO A 97 3.89 17.64 7.46
N GLU A 98 4.89 16.81 7.80
CA GLU A 98 5.86 16.22 6.88
C GLU A 98 5.29 15.05 6.10
N LEU A 99 4.22 14.43 6.62
CA LEU A 99 3.61 13.26 5.97
C LEU A 99 2.59 13.69 4.90
N ARG A 100 2.37 12.80 3.96
CA ARG A 100 1.28 12.93 2.99
C ARG A 100 -0.06 12.96 3.70
N THR A 101 -1.05 13.66 3.13
CA THR A 101 -2.44 13.46 3.57
C THR A 101 -2.94 12.06 3.17
N PHE A 102 -4.04 11.61 3.77
CA PHE A 102 -4.66 10.35 3.40
C PHE A 102 -4.91 10.25 1.88
N GLY A 103 -5.52 11.27 1.28
CA GLY A 103 -5.76 11.30 -0.16
C GLY A 103 -4.46 11.30 -0.98
N GLN A 104 -3.43 12.01 -0.53
CA GLN A 104 -2.11 11.98 -1.17
C GLN A 104 -1.42 10.63 -1.04
N GLN A 105 -1.65 9.89 0.05
CA GLN A 105 -1.10 8.54 0.20
C GLN A 105 -1.78 7.54 -0.75
N ILE A 106 -3.10 7.63 -0.94
CA ILE A 106 -3.80 6.86 -1.97
C ILE A 106 -3.29 7.21 -3.38
N ASN A 107 -3.11 8.50 -3.68
CA ASN A 107 -2.53 8.91 -4.96
C ASN A 107 -1.09 8.43 -5.16
N HIS A 108 -0.30 8.33 -4.09
CA HIS A 108 1.04 7.75 -4.14
C HIS A 108 1.00 6.28 -4.57
N ALA A 109 0.16 5.46 -3.94
CA ALA A 109 -0.07 4.07 -4.35
C ALA A 109 -0.51 3.97 -5.82
N THR A 110 -1.44 4.85 -6.24
CA THR A 110 -1.90 4.95 -7.63
C THR A 110 -0.74 5.16 -8.60
N GLY A 111 0.13 6.13 -8.32
CA GLY A 111 1.31 6.43 -9.13
C GLY A 111 2.32 5.29 -9.17
N ALA A 112 2.51 4.62 -8.03
CA ALA A 112 3.38 3.46 -7.89
C ALA A 112 2.91 2.29 -8.78
N HIS A 113 1.61 2.00 -8.84
CA HIS A 113 1.05 0.96 -9.71
C HIS A 113 1.41 1.22 -11.18
N TYR A 114 1.16 2.43 -11.71
CA TYR A 114 1.53 2.77 -13.09
C TYR A 114 3.03 2.65 -13.32
N SER A 115 3.84 3.10 -12.37
CA SER A 115 5.30 3.05 -12.45
C SER A 115 5.81 1.62 -12.52
N PHE A 116 5.48 0.78 -11.55
CA PHE A 116 6.00 -0.58 -11.45
C PHE A 116 5.50 -1.48 -12.60
N CYS A 117 4.21 -1.40 -12.94
CA CYS A 117 3.65 -2.21 -14.02
C CYS A 117 4.18 -1.82 -15.40
N SER A 118 4.65 -0.56 -15.57
CA SER A 118 5.32 -0.13 -16.80
C SER A 118 6.82 -0.44 -16.80
N GLN A 119 7.49 -0.44 -15.64
CA GLN A 119 8.94 -0.65 -15.54
C GLN A 119 9.37 -2.07 -15.92
N ALA A 120 8.52 -3.06 -15.68
CA ALA A 120 8.78 -4.44 -16.12
C ALA A 120 8.91 -4.56 -17.65
N GLY A 121 8.58 -3.51 -18.40
CA GLY A 121 8.25 -3.58 -19.80
C GLY A 121 6.81 -4.04 -19.98
N LEU A 122 6.35 -4.13 -21.23
CA LEU A 122 4.97 -4.51 -21.51
C LEU A 122 4.94 -5.79 -22.34
N PRO A 123 4.06 -6.73 -22.01
CA PRO A 123 3.81 -7.89 -22.86
C PRO A 123 3.26 -7.46 -24.22
N PRO A 124 3.41 -8.30 -25.28
CA PRO A 124 2.85 -8.00 -26.59
C PRO A 124 1.35 -7.66 -26.51
N GLY A 125 0.96 -6.62 -27.25
CA GLY A 125 -0.43 -6.16 -27.33
C GLY A 125 -0.88 -5.22 -26.21
N ILE A 126 -0.08 -5.01 -25.17
CA ILE A 126 -0.40 -4.08 -24.08
C ILE A 126 0.15 -2.69 -24.37
N GLN A 127 -0.72 -1.69 -24.28
CA GLN A 127 -0.34 -0.28 -24.42
C GLN A 127 0.10 0.30 -23.06
N LYS A 128 1.17 1.10 -23.10
CA LYS A 128 1.62 1.84 -21.91
C LYS A 128 0.56 2.85 -21.49
N GLN A 129 0.22 2.81 -20.21
CA GLN A 129 -0.58 3.86 -19.58
C GLN A 129 0.30 4.66 -18.61
N THR A 130 0.00 5.94 -18.48
CA THR A 130 0.65 6.84 -17.54
C THR A 130 -0.35 7.30 -16.49
N ALA A 131 0.12 7.49 -15.27
CA ALA A 131 -0.69 8.09 -14.23
C ALA A 131 -1.24 9.45 -14.68
N PRO A 132 -2.48 9.80 -14.33
CA PRO A 132 -2.96 11.17 -14.46
C PRO A 132 -2.09 12.11 -13.61
N THR A 133 -2.27 13.43 -13.78
CA THR A 133 -1.62 14.41 -12.91
C THR A 133 -2.20 14.31 -11.50
N LEU A 134 -1.64 13.43 -10.67
CA LEU A 134 -2.19 13.05 -9.37
C LEU A 134 -2.32 14.22 -8.39
N THR A 135 -1.53 15.29 -8.55
CA THR A 135 -1.67 16.53 -7.77
C THR A 135 -2.98 17.28 -8.07
N ALA A 136 -3.59 17.05 -9.23
CA ALA A 136 -4.89 17.61 -9.60
C ALA A 136 -6.06 16.69 -9.19
N VAL A 137 -5.80 15.44 -8.79
CA VAL A 137 -6.82 14.48 -8.36
C VAL A 137 -7.03 14.62 -6.85
N THR A 138 -7.99 15.45 -6.42
CA THR A 138 -8.11 15.91 -5.03
C THR A 138 -9.41 15.49 -4.35
N THR A 139 -10.47 15.15 -5.09
CA THR A 139 -11.75 14.71 -4.50
C THR A 139 -11.76 13.20 -4.25
N LYS A 140 -12.46 12.75 -3.21
CA LYS A 140 -12.59 11.32 -2.89
C LYS A 140 -13.03 10.48 -4.09
N PRO A 141 -14.10 10.82 -4.83
CA PRO A 141 -14.52 10.01 -5.99
C PRO A 141 -13.44 9.91 -7.06
N ALA A 142 -12.73 11.00 -7.35
CA ALA A 142 -11.67 11.02 -8.35
C ALA A 142 -10.44 10.19 -7.91
N ILE A 143 -10.05 10.28 -6.63
CA ILE A 143 -8.95 9.50 -6.05
C ILE A 143 -9.27 8.00 -6.11
N VAL A 144 -10.49 7.60 -5.70
CA VAL A 144 -10.92 6.20 -5.74
C VAL A 144 -10.98 5.68 -7.18
N ALA A 145 -11.48 6.46 -8.12
CA ALA A 145 -11.53 6.09 -9.53
C ALA A 145 -10.12 5.89 -10.12
N ALA A 146 -9.20 6.84 -9.85
CA ALA A 146 -7.81 6.75 -10.30
C ALA A 146 -7.07 5.53 -9.73
N LEU A 147 -7.29 5.21 -8.44
CA LEU A 147 -6.75 4.02 -7.81
C LEU A 147 -7.26 2.74 -8.51
N LYS A 148 -8.57 2.62 -8.71
CA LYS A 148 -9.18 1.45 -9.38
C LYS A 148 -8.64 1.27 -10.80
N GLU A 149 -8.50 2.37 -11.57
CA GLU A 149 -7.95 2.30 -12.92
C GLU A 149 -6.47 1.87 -12.93
N SER A 150 -5.66 2.33 -11.98
CA SER A 150 -4.27 1.91 -11.88
C SER A 150 -4.12 0.42 -11.58
N ILE A 151 -5.01 -0.13 -10.74
CA ILE A 151 -5.07 -1.56 -10.44
C ILE A 151 -5.48 -2.33 -11.70
N ALA A 152 -6.55 -1.91 -12.38
CA ALA A 152 -7.01 -2.54 -13.61
C ALA A 152 -5.93 -2.51 -14.71
N TYR A 153 -5.11 -1.46 -14.78
CA TYR A 153 -3.96 -1.43 -15.67
C TYR A 153 -2.94 -2.54 -15.35
N CYS A 154 -2.55 -2.66 -14.08
CA CYS A 154 -1.64 -3.73 -13.63
C CYS A 154 -2.21 -5.13 -13.91
N ASP A 155 -3.51 -5.33 -13.67
CA ASP A 155 -4.20 -6.60 -13.94
C ASP A 155 -4.12 -6.97 -15.43
N ARG A 156 -4.34 -6.01 -16.32
CA ARG A 156 -4.20 -6.23 -17.78
C ARG A 156 -2.77 -6.62 -18.16
N VAL A 157 -1.77 -5.94 -17.57
CA VAL A 157 -0.35 -6.26 -17.85
C VAL A 157 -0.01 -7.67 -17.37
N LEU A 158 -0.38 -8.02 -16.14
CA LEU A 158 -0.13 -9.34 -15.56
C LEU A 158 -0.90 -10.45 -16.29
N ALA A 159 -2.14 -10.20 -16.69
CA ALA A 159 -2.95 -11.17 -17.42
C ALA A 159 -2.33 -11.54 -18.78
N ALA A 160 -1.68 -10.58 -19.45
CA ALA A 160 -1.00 -10.80 -20.73
C ALA A 160 0.42 -11.38 -20.60
N ALA A 161 1.02 -11.31 -19.38
CA ALA A 161 2.38 -11.78 -19.15
C ALA A 161 2.44 -13.33 -19.07
N SER A 162 3.25 -13.99 -19.89
CA SER A 162 3.55 -15.41 -19.75
C SER A 162 4.59 -15.68 -18.65
N GLU A 163 4.69 -16.92 -18.15
CA GLU A 163 5.75 -17.32 -17.21
C GLU A 163 7.14 -17.02 -17.79
N ALA A 164 7.38 -17.38 -19.05
CA ALA A 164 8.65 -17.13 -19.72
C ALA A 164 8.97 -15.64 -19.76
N TRP A 165 7.99 -14.78 -20.08
CA TRP A 165 8.15 -13.34 -20.11
C TRP A 165 8.46 -12.77 -18.71
N LEU A 166 7.81 -13.26 -17.66
CA LEU A 166 8.06 -12.85 -16.28
C LEU A 166 9.49 -13.20 -15.82
N MET A 167 10.05 -14.28 -16.33
CA MET A 167 11.40 -14.76 -15.99
C MET A 167 12.52 -14.08 -16.81
N GLU A 168 12.19 -13.34 -17.86
CA GLU A 168 13.18 -12.59 -18.63
C GLU A 168 13.84 -11.48 -17.82
N ILE A 169 15.11 -11.23 -18.10
CA ILE A 169 15.83 -10.05 -17.62
C ILE A 169 15.31 -8.83 -18.37
N ALA A 170 14.75 -7.86 -17.65
CA ALA A 170 14.29 -6.62 -18.28
C ALA A 170 15.46 -5.68 -18.53
N PRO A 171 15.76 -5.37 -19.81
CA PRO A 171 16.76 -4.36 -20.12
C PRO A 171 16.28 -2.99 -19.62
N GLY A 172 17.10 -2.29 -18.87
CA GLY A 172 16.82 -0.92 -18.44
C GLY A 172 16.13 -0.76 -17.08
N LEU A 173 15.83 -1.82 -16.35
CA LEU A 173 15.40 -1.71 -14.94
C LEU A 173 16.49 -1.16 -14.01
N GLY A 174 17.65 -0.79 -14.56
CA GLY A 174 18.77 -0.22 -13.81
C GLY A 174 18.78 1.30 -13.63
N GLY A 175 17.81 2.02 -14.22
CA GLY A 175 17.74 3.49 -14.18
C GLY A 175 16.87 4.07 -13.06
N SER A 176 16.19 3.25 -12.30
CA SER A 176 15.44 3.71 -11.13
C SER A 176 16.42 4.10 -10.02
N SER A 177 16.19 5.26 -9.42
CA SER A 177 16.94 5.78 -8.28
C SER A 177 17.01 4.84 -7.07
N SER A 178 16.17 3.82 -7.03
CA SER A 178 16.15 2.82 -5.96
C SER A 178 17.11 1.65 -6.15
N GLY A 179 17.64 1.41 -7.36
CA GLY A 179 18.57 0.28 -7.62
C GLY A 179 17.99 -1.12 -7.34
N LEU A 180 16.77 -1.19 -6.83
CA LEU A 180 16.14 -2.39 -6.31
C LEU A 180 15.56 -3.30 -7.39
N ILE A 181 15.31 -2.77 -8.60
CA ILE A 181 14.65 -3.50 -9.68
C ILE A 181 15.67 -3.83 -10.76
N ARG A 182 16.72 -4.57 -10.39
CA ARG A 182 17.64 -5.18 -11.35
C ARG A 182 17.32 -6.65 -11.43
N GLY A 183 16.88 -7.15 -12.59
CA GLY A 183 16.70 -8.56 -12.78
C GLY A 183 15.48 -8.92 -13.59
N MET A 184 14.82 -10.00 -13.21
CA MET A 184 13.64 -10.52 -13.90
C MET A 184 12.46 -9.54 -13.84
N ARG A 185 11.65 -9.54 -14.89
CA ARG A 185 10.43 -8.70 -14.98
C ARG A 185 9.47 -8.95 -13.82
N ALA A 186 9.37 -10.20 -13.37
CA ALA A 186 8.59 -10.59 -12.19
C ALA A 186 8.90 -9.75 -10.95
N HIS A 187 10.16 -9.31 -10.79
CA HIS A 187 10.58 -8.53 -9.61
C HIS A 187 9.82 -7.20 -9.49
N ALA A 188 9.55 -6.51 -10.62
CA ALA A 188 8.79 -5.26 -10.59
C ALA A 188 7.37 -5.46 -10.03
N PHE A 189 6.72 -6.56 -10.39
CA PHE A 189 5.37 -6.88 -9.90
C PHE A 189 5.36 -7.35 -8.45
N ILE A 190 6.37 -8.16 -8.07
CA ILE A 190 6.55 -8.55 -6.65
C ILE A 190 6.75 -7.30 -5.79
N TYR A 191 7.63 -6.39 -6.24
CA TYR A 191 7.89 -5.16 -5.52
C TYR A 191 6.66 -4.25 -5.45
N ASN A 192 5.85 -4.20 -6.52
CA ASN A 192 4.57 -3.48 -6.52
C ASN A 192 3.60 -4.03 -5.45
N ALA A 193 3.52 -5.35 -5.30
CA ALA A 193 2.69 -5.96 -4.26
C ALA A 193 3.22 -5.63 -2.84
N VAL A 194 4.54 -5.66 -2.64
CA VAL A 194 5.19 -5.29 -1.37
C VAL A 194 4.96 -3.82 -1.05
N HIS A 195 5.10 -2.93 -2.04
CA HIS A 195 4.86 -1.50 -1.89
C HIS A 195 3.39 -1.20 -1.57
N SER A 196 2.45 -1.90 -2.20
CA SER A 196 1.02 -1.81 -1.88
C SER A 196 0.74 -2.24 -0.43
N ALA A 197 1.47 -3.24 0.09
CA ALA A 197 1.38 -3.66 1.49
C ALA A 197 1.92 -2.58 2.45
N GLU A 198 3.02 -1.93 2.11
CA GLU A 198 3.62 -0.81 2.85
C GLU A 198 2.66 0.38 2.90
N ASP A 199 2.11 0.77 1.74
CA ASP A 199 1.12 1.85 1.64
C ASP A 199 -0.12 1.53 2.48
N TYR A 200 -0.63 0.30 2.41
CA TYR A 200 -1.76 -0.12 3.22
C TYR A 200 -1.45 -0.08 4.71
N GLY A 201 -0.26 -0.50 5.13
CA GLY A 201 0.21 -0.40 6.51
C GLY A 201 0.17 1.04 7.03
N THR A 202 0.65 1.98 6.24
CA THR A 202 0.58 3.42 6.52
C THR A 202 -0.88 3.90 6.65
N ILE A 203 -1.73 3.55 5.69
CA ILE A 203 -3.14 3.93 5.64
C ILE A 203 -3.93 3.40 6.84
N THR A 204 -3.63 2.18 7.31
CA THR A 204 -4.30 1.63 8.52
C THR A 204 -4.10 2.50 9.75
N THR A 205 -2.92 3.11 9.89
CA THR A 205 -2.65 4.06 10.97
C THR A 205 -3.49 5.32 10.84
N TYR A 206 -3.56 5.91 9.65
CA TYR A 206 -4.38 7.09 9.38
C TYR A 206 -5.86 6.84 9.69
N MET A 207 -6.40 5.69 9.23
CA MET A 207 -7.77 5.29 9.49
C MET A 207 -8.08 5.22 10.99
N ARG A 208 -7.21 4.54 11.77
CA ARG A 208 -7.39 4.43 13.22
C ARG A 208 -7.36 5.78 13.92
N MET A 209 -6.48 6.68 13.52
CA MET A 209 -6.41 8.04 14.07
C MET A 209 -7.66 8.85 13.75
N GLN A 210 -8.41 8.50 12.70
CA GLN A 210 -9.69 9.11 12.34
C GLN A 210 -10.90 8.30 12.83
N GLY A 211 -10.70 7.32 13.72
CA GLY A 211 -11.77 6.50 14.29
C GLY A 211 -12.38 5.49 13.31
N VAL A 212 -11.71 5.20 12.20
CA VAL A 212 -12.17 4.23 11.20
C VAL A 212 -11.43 2.92 11.36
N VAL A 213 -12.16 1.81 11.48
CA VAL A 213 -11.55 0.46 11.55
C VAL A 213 -11.04 0.06 10.17
N PRO A 214 -9.75 -0.32 10.03
CA PRO A 214 -9.20 -0.72 8.74
C PRO A 214 -9.85 -2.00 8.18
N PRO A 215 -9.93 -2.15 6.84
CA PRO A 215 -10.53 -3.32 6.18
C PRO A 215 -10.01 -4.67 6.69
N SER A 216 -8.70 -4.80 6.86
CA SER A 216 -8.09 -6.05 7.34
C SER A 216 -8.54 -6.43 8.76
N THR A 217 -8.87 -5.45 9.61
CA THR A 217 -9.42 -5.68 10.94
C THR A 217 -10.91 -5.97 10.88
N ALA A 218 -11.66 -5.21 10.07
CA ALA A 218 -13.10 -5.39 9.93
C ALA A 218 -13.48 -6.77 9.34
N LEU A 219 -12.68 -7.28 8.39
CA LEU A 219 -12.89 -8.61 7.78
C LEU A 219 -12.41 -9.77 8.66
N HIS A 220 -11.53 -9.51 9.61
CA HIS A 220 -10.97 -10.51 10.53
C HIS A 220 -11.06 -10.01 11.97
N PRO A 221 -12.28 -9.84 12.53
CA PRO A 221 -12.44 -9.37 13.90
C PRO A 221 -11.75 -10.33 14.88
N PRO A 222 -11.18 -9.82 15.98
CA PRO A 222 -10.56 -10.67 16.99
C PRO A 222 -11.58 -11.68 17.50
N LYS A 223 -11.17 -12.96 17.59
CA LYS A 223 -11.99 -14.01 18.22
C LYS A 223 -12.21 -13.60 19.68
N LYS A 224 -13.48 -13.55 20.09
CA LYS A 224 -13.86 -13.34 21.48
C LYS A 224 -13.44 -14.53 22.34
#